data_e0e9389bbbb8e8d9192eb64f870f3921
#
_entry.id   e0e9389bbbb8e8d9192eb64f870f3921
#
_cell.length_a   1.000
_cell.length_b   1.000
_cell.length_c   1.000
_cell.angle_alpha   90.00
_cell.angle_beta   90.00
_cell.angle_gamma   90.00
#
_symmetry.space_group_name_H-M   'P 1'
#
loop_
_entity.id
_entity.type
_entity.pdbx_description
1 polymer ?
#
loop_
_entity_poly.entity_id
_entity_poly.type
_entity_poly.pdbx_seq_one_letter_code
_entity_poly.pdbx_strand_id
1 'polypeptide(L)'
;MVHSEFPLERLAQLASNPFQIGFARQVMRMLDPSHLIAYEAAQDGLLMRAQNEEALARPVALLREVYGDDLVLLPPQVRYMSLGNRPYEPIMLLRVRIAPRHREAVLGEFAERDVQLLEEHERPSVCVLRAEAPLRKLLGYGEALAKLTDGTGLHWIWLDRYIPMSDPPGGQAAEGKQAPSCGD
;
A
#
# COMPACT_ATOMS: atom_id res chain seq x y z
N MET A 1 -6.78 18.62 8.16
CA MET A 1 -7.38 17.69 7.16
C MET A 1 -6.32 17.24 6.15
N VAL A 2 -5.26 16.53 6.60
CA VAL A 2 -4.11 16.13 5.75
C VAL A 2 -3.98 14.59 5.64
N HIS A 3 -4.92 13.83 6.22
CA HIS A 3 -4.75 12.38 6.39
C HIS A 3 -5.33 11.51 5.26
N SER A 4 -6.02 12.07 4.27
CA SER A 4 -6.57 11.29 3.15
C SER A 4 -5.61 11.11 1.97
N GLU A 5 -4.49 11.84 1.96
CA GLU A 5 -3.54 11.81 0.84
C GLU A 5 -2.56 10.62 0.89
N PHE A 6 -2.42 9.95 2.03
CA PHE A 6 -1.50 8.83 2.22
C PHE A 6 -2.27 7.54 2.53
N PRO A 7 -2.66 6.78 1.51
CA PRO A 7 -3.46 5.57 1.69
C PRO A 7 -2.67 4.36 2.18
N LEU A 8 -1.35 4.48 2.30
CA LEU A 8 -0.45 3.41 2.73
C LEU A 8 0.30 3.84 3.99
N GLU A 9 0.51 2.91 4.92
CA GLU A 9 1.38 3.13 6.06
C GLU A 9 2.30 1.93 6.32
N ARG A 10 3.46 2.20 6.89
CA ARG A 10 4.42 1.19 7.31
C ARG A 10 5.11 1.59 8.60
N LEU A 11 5.21 0.67 9.55
CA LEU A 11 5.90 0.87 10.81
C LEU A 11 7.33 0.32 10.74
N ALA A 12 8.29 1.13 11.21
CA ALA A 12 9.67 0.74 11.41
C ALA A 12 10.04 0.80 12.88
N GLN A 13 10.75 -0.22 13.38
CA GLN A 13 11.18 -0.39 14.77
C GLN A 13 12.64 -0.79 14.81
N LEU A 14 13.28 -0.68 15.97
CA LEU A 14 14.57 -1.32 16.25
C LEU A 14 14.36 -2.48 17.21
N ALA A 15 14.89 -3.66 16.84
CA ALA A 15 14.76 -4.87 17.65
C ALA A 15 15.42 -4.73 19.03
N SER A 16 16.55 -4.04 19.09
CA SER A 16 17.34 -3.88 20.32
C SER A 16 16.89 -2.71 21.21
N ASN A 17 16.03 -1.81 20.73
CA ASN A 17 15.70 -0.57 21.44
C ASN A 17 14.30 -0.63 22.09
N PRO A 18 14.20 -0.59 23.44
CA PRO A 18 12.90 -0.53 24.12
C PRO A 18 12.18 0.83 23.96
N PHE A 19 12.92 1.91 23.62
CA PHE A 19 12.36 3.25 23.47
C PHE A 19 12.11 3.62 22.02
N GLN A 20 11.13 2.98 21.41
CA GLN A 20 10.82 3.14 20.00
C GLN A 20 10.49 4.58 19.57
N ILE A 21 9.81 5.35 20.43
CA ILE A 21 9.51 6.76 20.14
C ILE A 21 10.77 7.63 20.08
N GLY A 22 11.80 7.30 20.86
CA GLY A 22 13.11 7.96 20.82
C GLY A 22 13.82 7.72 19.50
N PHE A 23 13.84 6.46 19.06
CA PHE A 23 14.32 6.07 17.73
C PHE A 23 13.59 6.85 16.64
N ALA A 24 12.25 6.83 16.64
CA ALA A 24 11.45 7.50 15.63
C ALA A 24 11.77 9.01 15.53
N ARG A 25 11.87 9.71 16.66
CA ARG A 25 12.24 11.14 16.71
C ARG A 25 13.65 11.42 16.19
N GLN A 26 14.59 10.52 16.46
CA GLN A 26 15.96 10.64 15.94
C GLN A 26 15.99 10.48 14.42
N VAL A 27 15.30 9.46 13.91
CA VAL A 27 15.24 9.16 12.47
C VAL A 27 14.54 10.26 11.68
N MET A 28 13.47 10.85 12.23
CA MET A 28 12.74 11.94 11.56
C MET A 28 13.62 13.17 11.28
N ARG A 29 14.77 13.35 11.98
CA ARG A 29 15.72 14.41 11.69
C ARG A 29 16.58 14.14 10.46
N MET A 30 16.62 12.89 10.01
CA MET A 30 17.39 12.42 8.86
C MET A 30 16.53 12.25 7.60
N LEU A 31 15.21 12.29 7.76
CA LEU A 31 14.25 12.06 6.70
C LEU A 31 13.53 13.34 6.32
N ASP A 32 13.47 13.61 5.01
CA ASP A 32 12.74 14.76 4.48
C ASP A 32 11.33 14.34 4.08
N PRO A 33 10.28 14.91 4.67
CA PRO A 33 8.92 14.70 4.23
C PRO A 33 8.69 15.33 2.84
N SER A 34 7.74 14.77 2.09
CA SER A 34 7.36 15.31 0.78
C SER A 34 5.86 15.16 0.56
N HIS A 35 5.37 15.57 -0.60
CA HIS A 35 3.98 15.31 -1.00
C HIS A 35 3.67 13.82 -1.21
N LEU A 36 4.71 12.95 -1.29
CA LEU A 36 4.55 11.51 -1.47
C LEU A 36 4.64 10.72 -0.17
N ILE A 37 5.26 11.30 0.89
CA ILE A 37 5.50 10.59 2.14
C ILE A 37 5.57 11.55 3.34
N ALA A 38 4.99 11.13 4.46
CA ALA A 38 5.06 11.78 5.75
C ALA A 38 5.52 10.80 6.83
N TYR A 39 6.09 11.36 7.90
CA TYR A 39 6.65 10.60 9.01
C TYR A 39 6.02 11.06 10.32
N GLU A 40 5.78 10.10 11.22
CA GLU A 40 5.25 10.34 12.56
C GLU A 40 5.97 9.48 13.59
N ALA A 41 6.35 10.08 14.72
CA ALA A 41 6.89 9.35 15.84
C ALA A 41 5.73 8.76 16.67
N ALA A 42 5.51 7.47 16.54
CA ALA A 42 4.53 6.71 17.32
C ALA A 42 5.20 6.02 18.53
N GLN A 43 4.39 5.58 19.50
CA GLN A 43 4.90 4.84 20.66
C GLN A 43 5.65 3.57 20.26
N ASP A 44 5.17 2.92 19.18
CA ASP A 44 5.69 1.64 18.68
C ASP A 44 6.81 1.81 17.63
N GLY A 45 7.19 3.03 17.27
CA GLY A 45 8.27 3.28 16.31
C GLY A 45 8.03 4.43 15.35
N LEU A 46 8.72 4.40 14.22
CA LEU A 46 8.54 5.34 13.13
C LEU A 46 7.40 4.89 12.22
N LEU A 47 6.33 5.66 12.19
CA LEU A 47 5.24 5.45 11.25
C LEU A 47 5.50 6.26 9.98
N MET A 48 5.64 5.56 8.86
CA MET A 48 5.79 6.13 7.52
C MET A 48 4.45 6.06 6.80
N ARG A 49 3.89 7.21 6.38
CA ARG A 49 2.66 7.29 5.58
C ARG A 49 3.00 7.72 4.18
N ALA A 50 2.57 6.95 3.18
CA ALA A 50 2.97 7.13 1.80
C ALA A 50 1.79 7.06 0.82
N GLN A 51 1.96 7.66 -0.35
CA GLN A 51 0.98 7.54 -1.43
C GLN A 51 0.98 6.15 -2.08
N ASN A 52 2.14 5.49 -2.12
CA ASN A 52 2.34 4.16 -2.70
C ASN A 52 3.60 3.49 -2.13
N GLU A 53 3.87 2.24 -2.51
CA GLU A 53 5.05 1.50 -2.05
C GLU A 53 6.38 2.10 -2.54
N GLU A 54 6.41 2.70 -3.72
CA GLU A 54 7.63 3.32 -4.27
C GLU A 54 8.12 4.48 -3.40
N ALA A 55 7.19 5.26 -2.83
CA ALA A 55 7.53 6.34 -1.92
C ALA A 55 8.22 5.84 -0.64
N LEU A 56 7.98 4.59 -0.23
CA LEU A 56 8.63 3.96 0.91
C LEU A 56 10.05 3.45 0.60
N ALA A 57 10.40 3.24 -0.67
CA ALA A 57 11.65 2.57 -1.05
C ALA A 57 12.89 3.33 -0.57
N ARG A 58 12.95 4.64 -0.80
CA ARG A 58 14.10 5.47 -0.42
C ARG A 58 14.32 5.56 1.10
N PRO A 59 13.31 5.92 1.93
CA PRO A 59 13.49 5.95 3.37
C PRO A 59 13.80 4.56 3.94
N VAL A 60 13.21 3.50 3.44
CA VAL A 60 13.52 2.13 3.86
C VAL A 60 14.97 1.77 3.55
N ALA A 61 15.49 2.13 2.36
CA ALA A 61 16.88 1.88 2.00
C ALA A 61 17.85 2.63 2.94
N LEU A 62 17.57 3.91 3.22
CA LEU A 62 18.36 4.71 4.16
C LEU A 62 18.35 4.11 5.58
N LEU A 63 17.18 3.70 6.07
CA LEU A 63 17.07 3.08 7.39
C LEU A 63 17.85 1.76 7.47
N ARG A 64 17.80 0.94 6.43
CA ARG A 64 18.59 -0.30 6.35
C ARG A 64 20.09 -0.04 6.33
N GLU A 65 20.54 0.99 5.62
CA GLU A 65 21.95 1.40 5.59
C GLU A 65 22.46 1.82 6.98
N VAL A 66 21.63 2.57 7.72
CA VAL A 66 22.02 3.11 9.05
C VAL A 66 21.91 2.07 10.17
N TYR A 67 20.87 1.24 10.16
CA TYR A 67 20.54 0.35 11.29
C TYR A 67 20.73 -1.13 11.00
N GLY A 68 20.99 -1.49 9.74
CA GLY A 68 21.29 -2.89 9.35
C GLY A 68 20.23 -3.88 9.81
N ASP A 69 20.69 -4.96 10.44
CA ASP A 69 19.86 -6.08 10.90
C ASP A 69 19.02 -5.75 12.15
N ASP A 70 19.31 -4.65 12.85
CA ASP A 70 18.50 -4.20 13.98
C ASP A 70 17.18 -3.56 13.56
N LEU A 71 17.07 -3.16 12.28
CA LEU A 71 15.86 -2.59 11.72
C LEU A 71 14.78 -3.65 11.47
N VAL A 72 13.65 -3.52 12.13
CA VAL A 72 12.45 -4.31 11.89
C VAL A 72 11.43 -3.47 11.12
N LEU A 73 11.09 -3.93 9.93
CA LEU A 73 10.07 -3.30 9.09
C LEU A 73 8.82 -4.19 9.07
N LEU A 74 7.72 -3.69 9.59
CA LEU A 74 6.45 -4.40 9.50
C LEU A 74 5.94 -4.36 8.04
N PRO A 75 5.08 -5.32 7.64
CA PRO A 75 4.43 -5.26 6.33
C PRO A 75 3.68 -3.94 6.14
N PRO A 76 3.69 -3.37 4.92
CA PRO A 76 2.89 -2.19 4.62
C PRO A 76 1.39 -2.50 4.79
N GLN A 77 0.64 -1.54 5.31
CA GLN A 77 -0.78 -1.66 5.56
C GLN A 77 -1.57 -0.58 4.83
N VAL A 78 -2.69 -0.97 4.24
CA VAL A 78 -3.62 -0.02 3.61
C VAL A 78 -4.39 0.72 4.69
N ARG A 79 -4.47 2.03 4.55
CA ARG A 79 -5.27 2.90 5.42
C ARG A 79 -6.65 3.09 4.81
N TYR A 80 -7.64 2.67 5.55
CA TYR A 80 -9.05 2.87 5.20
C TYR A 80 -9.56 4.18 5.79
N MET A 81 -10.40 4.88 5.06
CA MET A 81 -11.05 6.09 5.54
C MET A 81 -12.41 5.72 6.14
N SER A 82 -12.78 6.32 7.25
CA SER A 82 -14.12 6.13 7.85
C SER A 82 -14.95 7.39 7.68
N LEU A 83 -16.09 7.29 7.02
CA LEU A 83 -17.11 8.33 6.92
C LEU A 83 -18.39 7.84 7.63
N GLY A 84 -18.63 8.36 8.83
CA GLY A 84 -19.62 7.78 9.73
C GLY A 84 -19.21 6.36 10.15
N ASN A 85 -20.11 5.38 9.99
CA ASN A 85 -19.85 3.98 10.33
C ASN A 85 -19.44 3.12 9.13
N ARG A 86 -19.12 3.71 7.98
CA ARG A 86 -18.73 2.98 6.78
C ARG A 86 -17.25 3.15 6.50
N PRO A 87 -16.50 2.03 6.31
CA PRO A 87 -15.14 2.07 5.83
C PRO A 87 -15.12 2.32 4.31
N TYR A 88 -14.15 3.12 3.88
CA TYR A 88 -13.87 3.41 2.48
C TYR A 88 -12.46 2.94 2.14
N GLU A 89 -12.32 2.24 1.03
CA GLU A 89 -11.03 1.78 0.53
C GLU A 89 -10.47 2.70 -0.55
N PRO A 90 -9.14 2.91 -0.58
CA PRO A 90 -8.49 3.70 -1.63
C PRO A 90 -8.45 2.93 -2.94
N ILE A 91 -8.93 3.56 -4.00
CA ILE A 91 -8.80 3.11 -5.39
C ILE A 91 -7.66 3.84 -6.03
N MET A 92 -6.73 3.06 -6.58
CA MET A 92 -5.54 3.56 -7.24
C MET A 92 -5.69 3.47 -8.75
N LEU A 93 -5.20 4.49 -9.45
CA LEU A 93 -4.92 4.40 -10.86
C LEU A 93 -3.49 3.89 -11.07
N LEU A 94 -3.36 2.99 -12.02
CA LEU A 94 -2.12 2.34 -12.40
C LEU A 94 -1.84 2.60 -13.88
N ARG A 95 -0.64 3.07 -14.20
CA ARG A 95 -0.12 3.13 -15.56
C ARG A 95 1.10 2.25 -15.66
N VAL A 96 1.12 1.34 -16.62
CA VAL A 96 2.24 0.43 -16.87
C VAL A 96 2.76 0.66 -18.29
N ARG A 97 4.09 0.71 -18.43
CA ARG A 97 4.78 0.79 -19.72
C ARG A 97 5.74 -0.39 -19.85
N ILE A 98 5.53 -1.22 -20.85
CA ILE A 98 6.27 -2.47 -21.08
C ILE A 98 6.61 -2.65 -22.56
N ALA A 99 7.53 -3.56 -22.85
CA ALA A 99 7.70 -4.06 -24.22
C ALA A 99 6.49 -4.96 -24.59
N PRO A 100 6.01 -4.97 -25.86
CA PRO A 100 4.84 -5.75 -26.28
C PRO A 100 4.92 -7.23 -25.93
N ARG A 101 6.10 -7.83 -25.95
CA ARG A 101 6.31 -9.25 -25.58
C ARG A 101 5.89 -9.62 -24.16
N HIS A 102 5.82 -8.64 -23.24
CA HIS A 102 5.42 -8.87 -21.84
C HIS A 102 3.92 -8.62 -21.59
N ARG A 103 3.19 -8.19 -22.62
CA ARG A 103 1.79 -7.80 -22.52
C ARG A 103 0.91 -8.89 -21.89
N GLU A 104 0.97 -10.10 -22.41
CA GLU A 104 0.13 -11.20 -21.95
C GLU A 104 0.43 -11.58 -20.49
N ALA A 105 1.70 -11.60 -20.11
CA ALA A 105 2.10 -11.88 -18.73
C ALA A 105 1.58 -10.81 -17.75
N VAL A 106 1.64 -9.54 -18.13
CA VAL A 106 1.14 -8.44 -17.30
C VAL A 106 -0.39 -8.43 -17.21
N LEU A 107 -1.09 -8.75 -18.30
CA LEU A 107 -2.55 -8.90 -18.27
C LEU A 107 -2.98 -10.11 -17.44
N GLY A 108 -2.20 -11.19 -17.45
CA GLY A 108 -2.41 -12.33 -16.54
C GLY A 108 -2.29 -11.93 -15.07
N GLU A 109 -1.25 -11.18 -14.70
CA GLU A 109 -1.07 -10.64 -13.35
C GLU A 109 -2.23 -9.70 -12.95
N PHE A 110 -2.75 -8.89 -13.89
CA PHE A 110 -3.93 -8.07 -13.64
C PHE A 110 -5.16 -8.93 -13.32
N ALA A 111 -5.37 -10.00 -14.07
CA ALA A 111 -6.48 -10.92 -13.83
C ALA A 111 -6.36 -11.63 -12.47
N GLU A 112 -5.17 -12.12 -12.11
CA GLU A 112 -4.91 -12.76 -10.82
C GLU A 112 -5.16 -11.83 -9.63
N ARG A 113 -4.83 -10.54 -9.78
CA ARG A 113 -5.04 -9.51 -8.77
C ARG A 113 -6.43 -8.85 -8.84
N ASP A 114 -7.26 -9.22 -9.81
CA ASP A 114 -8.54 -8.59 -10.08
C ASP A 114 -8.38 -7.06 -10.26
N VAL A 115 -7.40 -6.68 -11.07
CA VAL A 115 -7.13 -5.31 -11.52
C VAL A 115 -7.96 -5.03 -12.76
N GLN A 116 -8.72 -3.95 -12.77
CA GLN A 116 -9.55 -3.57 -13.90
C GLN A 116 -8.75 -2.80 -14.94
N LEU A 117 -8.56 -3.38 -16.13
CA LEU A 117 -7.98 -2.67 -17.27
C LEU A 117 -8.97 -1.62 -17.78
N LEU A 118 -8.50 -0.37 -17.92
CA LEU A 118 -9.30 0.76 -18.43
C LEU A 118 -8.98 1.05 -19.90
N GLU A 119 -7.70 1.11 -20.22
CA GLU A 119 -7.21 1.48 -21.56
C GLU A 119 -5.94 0.71 -21.89
N GLU A 120 -5.78 0.40 -23.18
CA GLU A 120 -4.59 -0.22 -23.73
C GLU A 120 -4.17 0.51 -24.99
N HIS A 121 -2.88 0.84 -25.07
CA HIS A 121 -2.26 1.44 -26.24
C HIS A 121 -1.03 0.66 -26.63
N GLU A 122 -1.12 -0.09 -27.74
CA GLU A 122 0.00 -0.86 -28.26
C GLU A 122 0.64 -0.16 -29.47
N ARG A 123 1.97 -0.12 -29.46
CA ARG A 123 2.83 0.33 -30.56
C ARG A 123 3.91 -0.72 -30.80
N PRO A 124 4.60 -0.71 -31.95
CA PRO A 124 5.60 -1.75 -32.27
C PRO A 124 6.69 -1.95 -31.22
N SER A 125 7.05 -0.92 -30.46
CA SER A 125 8.14 -0.97 -29.46
C SER A 125 7.67 -0.82 -28.02
N VAL A 126 6.41 -0.50 -27.77
CA VAL A 126 5.91 -0.20 -26.42
C VAL A 126 4.42 -0.48 -26.30
N CYS A 127 4.04 -1.10 -25.21
CA CYS A 127 2.67 -1.25 -24.77
C CYS A 127 2.45 -0.42 -23.48
N VAL A 128 1.40 0.38 -23.45
CA VAL A 128 0.98 1.17 -22.30
C VAL A 128 -0.40 0.70 -21.86
N LEU A 129 -0.49 0.24 -20.62
CA LEU A 129 -1.72 -0.19 -19.98
C LEU A 129 -2.11 0.83 -18.91
N ARG A 130 -3.40 1.21 -18.88
CA ARG A 130 -4.00 1.99 -17.79
C ARG A 130 -5.06 1.13 -17.11
N ALA A 131 -4.99 1.08 -15.81
CA ALA A 131 -5.85 0.20 -15.02
C ALA A 131 -6.21 0.87 -13.68
N GLU A 132 -7.21 0.32 -13.00
CA GLU A 132 -7.55 0.69 -11.64
C GLU A 132 -7.73 -0.53 -10.75
N ALA A 133 -7.42 -0.39 -9.47
CA ALA A 133 -7.68 -1.40 -8.45
C ALA A 133 -7.65 -0.79 -7.04
N PRO A 134 -8.27 -1.45 -6.06
CA PRO A 134 -8.03 -1.18 -4.66
C PRO A 134 -6.55 -1.35 -4.30
N LEU A 135 -6.01 -0.43 -3.48
CA LEU A 135 -4.59 -0.47 -3.11
C LEU A 135 -4.15 -1.82 -2.51
N ARG A 136 -5.02 -2.50 -1.75
CA ARG A 136 -4.74 -3.82 -1.16
C ARG A 136 -4.38 -4.89 -2.21
N LYS A 137 -4.85 -4.76 -3.45
CA LYS A 137 -4.56 -5.67 -4.56
C LYS A 137 -3.26 -5.32 -5.29
N LEU A 138 -2.77 -4.11 -5.11
CA LEU A 138 -1.55 -3.61 -5.74
C LEU A 138 -0.30 -3.75 -4.86
N LEU A 139 -0.43 -4.18 -3.60
CA LEU A 139 0.72 -4.42 -2.75
C LEU A 139 1.65 -5.49 -3.37
N GLY A 140 2.94 -5.17 -3.45
CA GLY A 140 3.95 -6.02 -4.10
C GLY A 140 3.88 -6.06 -5.63
N TYR A 141 3.01 -5.25 -6.26
CA TYR A 141 2.89 -5.25 -7.73
C TYR A 141 4.19 -4.83 -8.44
N GLY A 142 4.93 -3.87 -7.88
CA GLY A 142 6.21 -3.43 -8.45
C GLY A 142 7.24 -4.56 -8.57
N GLU A 143 7.32 -5.42 -7.55
CA GLU A 143 8.19 -6.60 -7.58
C GLU A 143 7.71 -7.65 -8.59
N ALA A 144 6.39 -7.88 -8.67
CA ALA A 144 5.81 -8.78 -9.66
C ALA A 144 6.08 -8.29 -11.08
N LEU A 145 5.86 -7.01 -11.37
CA LEU A 145 6.16 -6.41 -12.67
C LEU A 145 7.64 -6.55 -13.03
N ALA A 146 8.54 -6.27 -12.10
CA ALA A 146 9.98 -6.42 -12.34
C ALA A 146 10.35 -7.86 -12.72
N LYS A 147 9.77 -8.86 -12.07
CA LYS A 147 9.98 -10.29 -12.40
C LYS A 147 9.42 -10.64 -13.79
N LEU A 148 8.21 -10.18 -14.11
CA LEU A 148 7.54 -10.45 -15.38
C LEU A 148 8.22 -9.79 -16.59
N THR A 149 8.96 -8.71 -16.36
CA THR A 149 9.55 -7.88 -17.42
C THR A 149 11.08 -7.82 -17.38
N ASP A 150 11.72 -8.70 -16.61
CA ASP A 150 13.18 -8.70 -16.39
C ASP A 150 13.70 -7.30 -15.97
N GLY A 151 12.93 -6.60 -15.14
CA GLY A 151 13.24 -5.27 -14.63
C GLY A 151 13.09 -4.13 -15.65
N THR A 152 12.58 -4.39 -16.85
CA THR A 152 12.44 -3.36 -17.90
C THR A 152 11.09 -2.63 -17.90
N GLY A 153 10.09 -3.17 -17.17
CA GLY A 153 8.78 -2.56 -17.03
C GLY A 153 8.82 -1.35 -16.11
N LEU A 154 8.07 -0.33 -16.48
CA LEU A 154 7.88 0.87 -15.66
C LEU A 154 6.42 0.96 -15.24
N HIS A 155 6.16 1.41 -14.02
CA HIS A 155 4.81 1.66 -13.53
C HIS A 155 4.74 2.94 -12.70
N TRP A 156 3.54 3.47 -12.63
CA TRP A 156 3.17 4.61 -11.78
C TRP A 156 1.83 4.31 -11.16
N ILE A 157 1.74 4.49 -9.84
CA ILE A 157 0.54 4.25 -9.04
C ILE A 157 0.23 5.51 -8.25
N TRP A 158 -1.02 6.00 -8.34
CA TRP A 158 -1.47 7.16 -7.57
C TRP A 158 -2.92 6.99 -7.12
N LEU A 159 -3.25 7.62 -6.01
CA LEU A 159 -4.60 7.62 -5.46
C LEU A 159 -5.54 8.40 -6.38
N ASP A 160 -6.66 7.79 -6.73
CA ASP A 160 -7.75 8.44 -7.47
C ASP A 160 -8.89 8.87 -6.53
N ARG A 161 -9.48 7.91 -5.85
CA ARG A 161 -10.65 8.12 -5.00
C ARG A 161 -10.76 7.09 -3.89
N TYR A 162 -11.69 7.35 -2.97
CA TYR A 162 -12.11 6.36 -1.98
C TYR A 162 -13.52 5.89 -2.29
N ILE A 163 -13.77 4.58 -2.22
CA ILE A 163 -15.10 3.99 -2.40
C ILE A 163 -15.56 3.27 -1.13
N PRO A 164 -16.88 3.25 -0.83
CA PRO A 164 -17.37 2.47 0.29
C PRO A 164 -17.08 0.98 0.07
N MET A 165 -16.58 0.32 1.12
CA MET A 165 -16.37 -1.13 1.07
C MET A 165 -17.71 -1.86 1.18
N SER A 166 -17.91 -2.85 0.33
CA SER A 166 -19.09 -3.72 0.37
C SER A 166 -19.04 -4.65 1.59
N ASP A 167 -17.83 -5.11 1.97
CA ASP A 167 -17.57 -5.94 3.15
C ASP A 167 -16.37 -5.39 3.92
N PRO A 168 -16.52 -4.99 5.20
CA PRO A 168 -15.39 -4.51 6.00
C PRO A 168 -14.40 -5.67 6.26
N PRO A 169 -13.08 -5.41 6.20
CA PRO A 169 -12.09 -6.42 6.54
C PRO A 169 -12.24 -6.80 8.03
N GLY A 170 -12.59 -8.04 8.30
CA GLY A 170 -12.65 -8.59 9.67
C GLY A 170 -14.01 -8.62 10.35
N GLY A 171 -15.11 -8.49 9.61
CA GLY A 171 -16.45 -8.71 10.13
C GLY A 171 -16.71 -10.19 10.42
N GLN A 172 -16.27 -10.69 11.58
CA GLN A 172 -16.91 -11.85 12.17
C GLN A 172 -18.35 -11.46 12.47
N ALA A 173 -19.30 -12.14 11.82
CA ALA A 173 -20.71 -12.03 12.12
C ALA A 173 -20.89 -12.27 13.63
N ALA A 174 -21.38 -11.26 14.34
CA ALA A 174 -21.91 -11.45 15.67
C ALA A 174 -23.16 -12.33 15.51
N GLU A 175 -23.00 -13.63 15.70
CA GLU A 175 -24.11 -14.56 15.86
C GLU A 175 -24.96 -14.07 17.06
N GLY A 176 -26.13 -13.59 16.71
CA GLY A 176 -27.14 -13.20 17.70
C GLY A 176 -27.48 -14.39 18.58
N LYS A 177 -27.04 -14.37 19.82
CA LYS A 177 -27.58 -15.22 20.89
C LYS A 177 -29.05 -14.85 21.04
N GLN A 178 -29.94 -15.67 20.50
CA GLN A 178 -31.34 -15.72 20.89
C GLN A 178 -31.40 -16.11 22.37
N ALA A 179 -31.94 -15.22 23.18
CA ALA A 179 -32.31 -15.52 24.56
C ALA A 179 -33.41 -16.58 24.58
N PRO A 180 -33.35 -17.57 25.47
CA PRO A 180 -34.46 -18.50 25.64
C PRO A 180 -35.64 -17.77 26.30
N SER A 181 -36.80 -17.85 25.65
CA SER A 181 -38.06 -17.38 26.24
C SER A 181 -38.43 -18.33 27.39
N CYS A 182 -38.53 -17.78 28.59
CA CYS A 182 -39.28 -18.42 29.65
C CYS A 182 -40.76 -18.38 29.28
N GLY A 183 -41.34 -19.55 29.10
CA GLY A 183 -42.78 -19.79 29.14
C GLY A 183 -43.13 -20.52 30.42
N ASP A 184 -44.18 -20.08 31.00
CA ASP A 184 -44.91 -20.59 32.16
C ASP A 184 -45.08 -22.06 32.18
#